data_ce108621644e5c68255af5b32c7ad4ac
#
_entry.id   ce108621644e5c68255af5b32c7ad4ac
#
_cell.length_a   1.000
_cell.length_b   1.000
_cell.length_c   1.000
_cell.angle_alpha   90.00
_cell.angle_beta   90.00
_cell.angle_gamma   90.00
#
_symmetry.space_group_name_H-M   'P 1'
#
loop_
_entity.id
_entity.type
_entity.pdbx_description
1 polymer ?
#
loop_
_entity_poly.entity_id
_entity_poly.type
_entity_poly.pdbx_seq_one_letter_code
_entity_poly.pdbx_strand_id
1 'polypeptide(L)'
;FKVLFYLKKDKHKVQPVVPVMGRITVNGTISQFSAKLSVPPHLWEVKGGRAKGKSLEADRINRYLDNIRIQIGKHYQSICDRDGYVSADKVKNAYLGFSKRYKLLLELCDEFCKEYKNRIDVDRTIHSLFRYQTLRRDLSLFICQDYKVKDIPLVELDQSFAEKFAAYLKHVRGLADTTISVEIKSLKHIVKKAFNDGQMEKNPFAYYYYFADQPEIEYLTEEEINKLIIGKVKQQRQDRTRDMFLFCCFTGLSYADLAKLSYEELKQTPNGAWWISSIRQKTKVPFTVKLLPVAKAILEKYRIPANRFNRLFPENPGKVFPVASLKSSDGSLK
;
A
#
# COMPACT_ATOMS: atom_id res chain seq x y z
N PHE A 1 4.25 -23.47 -25.87
CA PHE A 1 5.60 -22.94 -26.02
C PHE A 1 6.25 -23.46 -27.28
N LYS A 2 6.76 -22.58 -28.17
CA LYS A 2 7.40 -22.95 -29.43
C LYS A 2 8.53 -21.97 -29.77
N VAL A 3 9.67 -22.49 -30.22
CA VAL A 3 10.80 -21.69 -30.76
C VAL A 3 11.05 -22.09 -32.21
N LEU A 4 11.00 -21.11 -33.12
CA LEU A 4 11.24 -21.27 -34.55
C LEU A 4 12.37 -20.36 -34.98
N PHE A 5 13.16 -20.81 -35.97
CA PHE A 5 14.18 -20.00 -36.60
C PHE A 5 13.84 -19.77 -38.10
N TYR A 6 14.19 -18.60 -38.61
CA TYR A 6 13.97 -18.23 -40.01
C TYR A 6 15.01 -17.19 -40.48
N LEU A 7 15.22 -17.10 -41.79
CA LEU A 7 16.09 -16.08 -42.37
C LEU A 7 15.37 -14.74 -42.51
N LYS A 8 15.98 -13.66 -42.07
CA LYS A 8 15.49 -12.31 -42.28
C LYS A 8 15.84 -11.86 -43.70
N LYS A 9 14.95 -12.12 -44.68
CA LYS A 9 15.13 -11.65 -46.07
C LYS A 9 14.87 -10.16 -46.17
N ASP A 10 15.85 -9.41 -46.69
CA ASP A 10 15.63 -8.02 -47.11
C ASP A 10 15.14 -8.02 -48.56
N LYS A 11 14.03 -7.35 -48.84
CA LYS A 11 13.39 -7.32 -50.15
C LYS A 11 14.26 -6.62 -51.24
N HIS A 12 15.28 -5.86 -50.80
CA HIS A 12 16.03 -4.94 -51.70
C HIS A 12 17.53 -5.30 -51.84
N LYS A 13 18.03 -6.36 -51.19
CA LYS A 13 19.45 -6.73 -51.28
C LYS A 13 19.63 -8.24 -51.37
N VAL A 14 20.29 -8.68 -52.47
CA VAL A 14 20.83 -10.05 -52.55
C VAL A 14 22.11 -10.09 -51.73
N GLN A 15 22.03 -10.72 -50.56
CA GLN A 15 23.19 -10.87 -49.64
C GLN A 15 23.72 -12.29 -49.73
N PRO A 16 25.06 -12.52 -49.75
CA PRO A 16 25.66 -13.83 -49.76
C PRO A 16 25.35 -14.63 -48.48
N VAL A 17 25.15 -13.95 -47.36
CA VAL A 17 24.72 -14.51 -46.09
C VAL A 17 23.58 -13.70 -45.48
N VAL A 18 22.61 -14.35 -44.87
CA VAL A 18 21.39 -13.72 -44.32
C VAL A 18 21.30 -14.00 -42.84
N PRO A 19 20.97 -12.98 -42.02
CA PRO A 19 20.82 -13.15 -40.58
C PRO A 19 19.68 -14.11 -40.24
N VAL A 20 19.94 -14.97 -39.26
CA VAL A 20 18.95 -15.88 -38.68
C VAL A 20 18.23 -15.19 -37.52
N MET A 21 16.90 -15.18 -37.57
CA MET A 21 16.01 -14.69 -36.50
C MET A 21 15.35 -15.84 -35.79
N GLY A 22 15.19 -15.69 -34.50
CA GLY A 22 14.38 -16.59 -33.66
C GLY A 22 13.01 -15.97 -33.35
N ARG A 23 11.98 -16.81 -33.31
CA ARG A 23 10.63 -16.47 -32.86
C ARG A 23 10.23 -17.35 -31.70
N ILE A 24 9.89 -16.76 -30.60
CA ILE A 24 9.33 -17.41 -29.42
C ILE A 24 7.83 -17.19 -29.41
N THR A 25 7.05 -18.25 -29.22
CA THR A 25 5.59 -18.19 -29.09
C THR A 25 5.19 -18.84 -27.78
N VAL A 26 4.43 -18.12 -26.94
CA VAL A 26 3.91 -18.58 -25.63
C VAL A 26 2.50 -18.05 -25.46
N ASN A 27 1.54 -18.93 -25.23
CA ASN A 27 0.14 -18.58 -24.93
C ASN A 27 -0.44 -17.49 -25.89
N GLY A 28 -0.18 -17.66 -27.20
CA GLY A 28 -0.63 -16.70 -28.22
C GLY A 28 0.22 -15.44 -28.36
N THR A 29 1.11 -15.12 -27.42
CA THR A 29 2.06 -14.01 -27.55
C THR A 29 3.28 -14.41 -28.37
N ILE A 30 3.83 -13.48 -29.16
CA ILE A 30 4.97 -13.70 -30.05
C ILE A 30 6.04 -12.65 -29.77
N SER A 31 7.29 -13.12 -29.66
CA SER A 31 8.45 -12.24 -29.58
C SER A 31 9.57 -12.72 -30.47
N GLN A 32 10.33 -11.77 -31.05
CA GLN A 32 11.41 -12.06 -31.99
C GLN A 32 12.76 -11.58 -31.44
N PHE A 33 13.82 -12.31 -31.80
CA PHE A 33 15.20 -11.97 -31.43
C PHE A 33 16.18 -12.36 -32.53
N SER A 34 17.36 -11.76 -32.54
CA SER A 34 18.45 -12.15 -33.44
C SER A 34 19.18 -13.36 -32.87
N ALA A 35 19.37 -14.41 -33.67
CA ALA A 35 20.21 -15.54 -33.27
C ALA A 35 21.72 -15.22 -33.29
N LYS A 36 22.10 -13.99 -33.69
CA LYS A 36 23.50 -13.58 -33.88
C LYS A 36 24.29 -14.52 -34.75
N LEU A 37 23.64 -15.10 -35.76
CA LEU A 37 24.16 -16.03 -36.75
C LEU A 37 23.68 -15.60 -38.12
N SER A 38 24.55 -15.68 -39.11
CA SER A 38 24.20 -15.45 -40.54
C SER A 38 24.52 -16.71 -41.32
N VAL A 39 23.64 -17.08 -42.26
CA VAL A 39 23.73 -18.35 -42.99
C VAL A 39 23.49 -18.06 -44.48
N PRO A 40 24.25 -18.70 -45.42
CA PRO A 40 23.96 -18.63 -46.84
C PRO A 40 22.56 -19.21 -47.14
N PRO A 41 21.72 -18.52 -47.97
CA PRO A 41 20.33 -18.95 -48.20
C PRO A 41 20.20 -20.36 -48.82
N HIS A 42 21.19 -20.80 -49.58
CA HIS A 42 21.17 -22.13 -50.19
C HIS A 42 21.34 -23.26 -49.19
N LEU A 43 21.99 -23.00 -48.04
CA LEU A 43 22.15 -23.96 -46.94
C LEU A 43 20.95 -24.00 -45.98
N TRP A 44 19.92 -23.16 -46.21
CA TRP A 44 18.80 -23.07 -45.27
C TRP A 44 17.57 -23.86 -45.72
N GLU A 45 17.01 -24.65 -44.82
CA GLU A 45 15.74 -25.33 -45.00
C GLU A 45 14.60 -24.54 -44.30
N VAL A 46 13.72 -23.97 -45.12
CA VAL A 46 12.65 -23.08 -44.62
C VAL A 46 11.65 -23.85 -43.74
N LYS A 47 11.23 -25.04 -44.17
CA LYS A 47 10.23 -25.85 -43.40
C LYS A 47 10.77 -26.33 -42.06
N GLY A 48 12.03 -26.76 -42.01
CA GLY A 48 12.68 -27.24 -40.79
C GLY A 48 13.22 -26.13 -39.90
N GLY A 49 13.41 -24.90 -40.42
CA GLY A 49 14.03 -23.79 -39.72
C GLY A 49 15.45 -24.08 -39.24
N ARG A 50 16.24 -24.80 -40.11
CA ARG A 50 17.61 -25.26 -39.85
C ARG A 50 18.43 -25.35 -41.12
N ALA A 51 19.74 -25.62 -40.95
CA ALA A 51 20.62 -25.81 -42.10
C ALA A 51 20.41 -27.20 -42.76
N LYS A 52 20.48 -27.21 -44.15
CA LYS A 52 20.35 -28.44 -44.94
C LYS A 52 21.66 -29.23 -45.01
N GLY A 53 21.52 -30.55 -45.15
CA GLY A 53 22.65 -31.47 -45.42
C GLY A 53 23.38 -31.93 -44.16
N LYS A 54 24.48 -32.69 -44.43
CA LYS A 54 25.34 -33.30 -43.40
C LYS A 54 26.77 -32.74 -43.41
N SER A 55 26.95 -31.50 -43.95
CA SER A 55 28.25 -30.84 -43.93
C SER A 55 28.63 -30.42 -42.50
N LEU A 56 29.92 -30.35 -42.22
CA LEU A 56 30.43 -29.86 -40.93
C LEU A 56 29.86 -28.46 -40.59
N GLU A 57 29.67 -27.61 -41.60
CA GLU A 57 29.07 -26.30 -41.41
C GLU A 57 27.59 -26.39 -41.05
N ALA A 58 26.81 -27.22 -41.72
CA ALA A 58 25.40 -27.44 -41.41
C ALA A 58 25.23 -28.01 -39.98
N ASP A 59 26.07 -28.97 -39.62
CA ASP A 59 26.05 -29.53 -38.26
C ASP A 59 26.41 -28.51 -37.20
N ARG A 60 27.39 -27.64 -37.43
CA ARG A 60 27.77 -26.55 -36.54
C ARG A 60 26.62 -25.57 -36.33
N ILE A 61 25.99 -25.16 -37.44
CA ILE A 61 24.83 -24.25 -37.38
C ILE A 61 23.69 -24.91 -36.60
N ASN A 62 23.36 -26.16 -36.89
CA ASN A 62 22.26 -26.85 -36.28
C ASN A 62 22.50 -27.05 -34.77
N ARG A 63 23.70 -27.44 -34.34
CA ARG A 63 24.06 -27.52 -32.90
C ARG A 63 23.94 -26.20 -32.19
N TYR A 64 24.33 -25.11 -32.84
CA TYR A 64 24.20 -23.75 -32.28
C TYR A 64 22.74 -23.38 -32.08
N LEU A 65 21.86 -23.60 -33.07
CA LEU A 65 20.43 -23.35 -32.99
C LEU A 65 19.74 -24.22 -31.92
N ASP A 66 20.14 -25.48 -31.81
CA ASP A 66 19.61 -26.39 -30.78
C ASP A 66 20.06 -25.97 -29.38
N ASN A 67 21.29 -25.47 -29.20
CA ASN A 67 21.72 -24.87 -27.91
C ASN A 67 20.87 -23.64 -27.53
N ILE A 68 20.59 -22.75 -28.49
CA ILE A 68 19.69 -21.61 -28.25
C ILE A 68 18.31 -22.09 -27.81
N ARG A 69 17.76 -23.12 -28.50
CA ARG A 69 16.44 -23.68 -28.16
C ARG A 69 16.42 -24.28 -26.75
N ILE A 70 17.48 -24.99 -26.35
CA ILE A 70 17.63 -25.57 -25.01
C ILE A 70 17.71 -24.47 -23.95
N GLN A 71 18.51 -23.40 -24.16
CA GLN A 71 18.63 -22.29 -23.23
C GLN A 71 17.30 -21.56 -23.05
N ILE A 72 16.61 -21.25 -24.15
CA ILE A 72 15.28 -20.63 -24.10
C ILE A 72 14.28 -21.53 -23.37
N GLY A 73 14.34 -22.86 -23.59
CA GLY A 73 13.52 -23.83 -22.87
C GLY A 73 13.77 -23.85 -21.36
N LYS A 74 15.04 -23.76 -20.93
CA LYS A 74 15.39 -23.64 -19.51
C LYS A 74 14.83 -22.35 -18.88
N HIS A 75 14.95 -21.21 -19.58
CA HIS A 75 14.39 -19.94 -19.11
C HIS A 75 12.85 -19.99 -19.04
N TYR A 76 12.20 -20.60 -20.07
CA TYR A 76 10.76 -20.79 -20.05
C TYR A 76 10.31 -21.61 -18.84
N GLN A 77 10.95 -22.76 -18.57
CA GLN A 77 10.63 -23.61 -17.43
C GLN A 77 10.85 -22.87 -16.09
N SER A 78 12.00 -22.22 -15.93
CA SER A 78 12.32 -21.44 -14.73
C SER A 78 11.32 -20.32 -14.46
N ILE A 79 10.79 -19.68 -15.51
CA ILE A 79 9.77 -18.64 -15.37
C ILE A 79 8.42 -19.28 -15.02
N CYS A 80 8.04 -20.41 -15.63
CA CYS A 80 6.83 -21.15 -15.28
C CYS A 80 6.83 -21.55 -13.79
N ASP A 81 7.95 -22.08 -13.32
CA ASP A 81 8.08 -22.58 -11.94
C ASP A 81 8.02 -21.44 -10.91
N ARG A 82 8.47 -20.23 -11.29
CA ARG A 82 8.56 -19.07 -10.41
C ARG A 82 7.32 -18.19 -10.45
N ASP A 83 6.84 -17.82 -11.65
CA ASP A 83 5.96 -16.66 -11.84
C ASP A 83 4.49 -17.05 -12.12
N GLY A 84 4.17 -18.29 -12.41
CA GLY A 84 2.82 -18.75 -12.77
C GLY A 84 2.24 -18.16 -14.06
N TYR A 85 2.84 -17.09 -14.61
CA TYR A 85 2.49 -16.46 -15.89
C TYR A 85 3.72 -16.25 -16.75
N VAL A 86 3.66 -16.75 -17.99
CA VAL A 86 4.76 -16.70 -18.96
C VAL A 86 4.30 -16.05 -20.25
N SER A 87 5.02 -15.03 -20.71
CA SER A 87 4.86 -14.40 -22.02
C SER A 87 6.11 -14.59 -22.87
N ALA A 88 5.98 -14.50 -24.19
CA ALA A 88 7.11 -14.61 -25.11
C ALA A 88 8.19 -13.54 -24.84
N ASP A 89 7.80 -12.34 -24.42
CA ASP A 89 8.74 -11.24 -24.10
C ASP A 89 9.50 -11.51 -22.80
N LYS A 90 8.86 -12.06 -21.75
CA LYS A 90 9.57 -12.49 -20.53
C LYS A 90 10.67 -13.50 -20.85
N VAL A 91 10.34 -14.51 -21.65
CA VAL A 91 11.30 -15.56 -22.05
C VAL A 91 12.43 -14.99 -22.89
N LYS A 92 12.13 -14.13 -23.88
CA LYS A 92 13.14 -13.45 -24.68
C LYS A 92 14.09 -12.61 -23.81
N ASN A 93 13.53 -11.81 -22.93
CA ASN A 93 14.31 -10.91 -22.07
C ASN A 93 15.21 -11.70 -21.11
N ALA A 94 14.71 -12.81 -20.56
CA ALA A 94 15.52 -13.72 -19.74
C ALA A 94 16.68 -14.34 -20.53
N TYR A 95 16.43 -14.81 -21.76
CA TYR A 95 17.46 -15.38 -22.63
C TYR A 95 18.51 -14.34 -23.05
N LEU A 96 18.12 -13.11 -23.34
CA LEU A 96 19.03 -12.04 -23.73
C LEU A 96 19.78 -11.37 -22.57
N GLY A 97 19.53 -11.83 -21.34
CA GLY A 97 20.10 -11.21 -20.14
C GLY A 97 19.42 -9.88 -19.74
N PHE A 98 18.38 -9.49 -20.48
CA PHE A 98 17.50 -8.35 -20.14
C PHE A 98 16.40 -8.83 -19.17
N SER A 99 16.72 -9.65 -18.20
CA SER A 99 15.79 -9.88 -17.10
C SER A 99 15.66 -8.56 -16.34
N LYS A 100 14.84 -7.64 -16.84
CA LYS A 100 14.24 -6.64 -15.97
C LYS A 100 13.62 -7.45 -14.84
N ARG A 101 14.21 -7.40 -13.67
CA ARG A 101 13.57 -7.86 -12.46
C ARG A 101 12.36 -6.96 -12.34
N TYR A 102 11.22 -7.44 -12.87
CA TYR A 102 9.98 -6.71 -12.73
C TYR A 102 9.74 -6.56 -11.24
N LYS A 103 9.68 -5.35 -10.79
CA LYS A 103 9.34 -5.08 -9.40
C LYS A 103 7.93 -5.59 -9.16
N LEU A 104 7.76 -6.32 -8.06
CA LEU A 104 6.50 -6.94 -7.70
C LEU A 104 5.71 -6.03 -6.74
N LEU A 105 4.39 -6.15 -6.72
CA LEU A 105 3.51 -5.28 -5.94
C LEU A 105 3.69 -5.47 -4.42
N LEU A 106 3.73 -6.71 -3.93
CA LEU A 106 3.90 -6.96 -2.50
C LEU A 106 5.32 -6.63 -2.03
N GLU A 107 6.35 -6.87 -2.89
CA GLU A 107 7.71 -6.43 -2.64
C GLU A 107 7.77 -4.90 -2.49
N LEU A 108 7.08 -4.16 -3.37
CA LEU A 108 6.96 -2.70 -3.28
C LEU A 108 6.29 -2.26 -1.98
N CYS A 109 5.20 -2.95 -1.56
CA CYS A 109 4.52 -2.65 -0.30
C CYS A 109 5.43 -2.89 0.91
N ASP A 110 6.20 -3.98 0.90
CA ASP A 110 7.12 -4.32 1.98
C ASP A 110 8.26 -3.28 2.09
N GLU A 111 8.84 -2.84 0.98
CA GLU A 111 9.82 -1.76 0.96
C GLU A 111 9.24 -0.44 1.46
N PHE A 112 8.04 -0.08 0.98
CA PHE A 112 7.34 1.11 1.44
C PHE A 112 7.09 1.09 2.95
N CYS A 113 6.63 -0.03 3.50
CA CYS A 113 6.43 -0.19 4.94
C CYS A 113 7.73 -0.07 5.72
N LYS A 114 8.85 -0.61 5.19
CA LYS A 114 10.17 -0.50 5.81
C LYS A 114 10.68 0.95 5.83
N GLU A 115 10.58 1.66 4.71
CA GLU A 115 10.91 3.09 4.65
C GLU A 115 10.04 3.92 5.60
N TYR A 116 8.73 3.64 5.61
CA TYR A 116 7.78 4.33 6.47
C TYR A 116 8.10 4.13 7.95
N LYS A 117 8.50 2.91 8.34
CA LYS A 117 8.89 2.57 9.72
C LYS A 117 10.09 3.41 10.18
N ASN A 118 11.06 3.66 9.32
CA ASN A 118 12.25 4.46 9.65
C ASN A 118 11.93 5.95 9.87
N ARG A 119 10.73 6.40 9.48
CA ARG A 119 10.26 7.79 9.64
C ARG A 119 9.26 7.97 10.78
N ILE A 120 8.98 6.91 11.55
CA ILE A 120 8.14 7.03 12.75
C ILE A 120 8.86 7.95 13.75
N ASP A 121 8.08 8.77 14.43
CA ASP A 121 8.52 9.80 15.40
C ASP A 121 9.27 11.01 14.79
N VAL A 122 9.60 10.97 13.50
CA VAL A 122 10.09 12.15 12.77
C VAL A 122 8.91 12.93 12.18
N ASP A 123 8.18 12.32 11.23
CA ASP A 123 7.05 12.93 10.53
C ASP A 123 5.89 11.94 10.27
N ARG A 124 5.99 10.73 10.79
CA ARG A 124 5.03 9.63 10.59
C ARG A 124 4.55 9.05 11.92
N THR A 125 3.36 8.44 11.89
CA THR A 125 2.79 7.78 13.06
C THR A 125 2.70 6.28 12.87
N ILE A 126 2.83 5.52 13.98
CA ILE A 126 2.70 4.06 13.97
C ILE A 126 1.33 3.59 13.45
N HIS A 127 0.26 4.33 13.75
CA HIS A 127 -1.10 4.01 13.27
C HIS A 127 -1.21 4.03 11.75
N SER A 128 -0.51 4.98 11.10
CA SER A 128 -0.46 5.01 9.64
C SER A 128 0.35 3.85 9.05
N LEU A 129 1.40 3.38 9.75
CA LEU A 129 2.13 2.17 9.33
C LEU A 129 1.21 0.94 9.37
N PHE A 130 0.45 0.74 10.45
CA PHE A 130 -0.48 -0.39 10.56
C PHE A 130 -1.49 -0.43 9.41
N ARG A 131 -1.97 0.71 8.93
CA ARG A 131 -2.83 0.79 7.76
C ARG A 131 -2.16 0.21 6.49
N TYR A 132 -0.90 0.55 6.22
CA TYR A 132 -0.17 0.01 5.06
C TYR A 132 0.14 -1.48 5.22
N GLN A 133 0.41 -1.95 6.44
CA GLN A 133 0.60 -3.38 6.72
C GLN A 133 -0.70 -4.17 6.52
N THR A 134 -1.85 -3.60 6.90
CA THR A 134 -3.17 -4.18 6.64
C THR A 134 -3.43 -4.29 5.15
N LEU A 135 -3.23 -3.20 4.39
CA LEU A 135 -3.31 -3.20 2.94
C LEU A 135 -2.45 -4.30 2.30
N ARG A 136 -1.18 -4.39 2.70
CA ARG A 136 -0.25 -5.41 2.18
C ARG A 136 -0.77 -6.83 2.44
N ARG A 137 -1.30 -7.10 3.63
CA ARG A 137 -1.90 -8.40 3.98
C ARG A 137 -3.11 -8.69 3.11
N ASP A 138 -4.02 -7.75 2.96
CA ASP A 138 -5.26 -7.94 2.20
C ASP A 138 -4.98 -8.05 0.69
N LEU A 139 -3.99 -7.34 0.16
CA LEU A 139 -3.48 -7.56 -1.20
C LEU A 139 -2.91 -8.97 -1.39
N SER A 140 -2.13 -9.48 -0.44
CA SER A 140 -1.56 -10.84 -0.53
C SER A 140 -2.66 -11.91 -0.58
N LEU A 141 -3.70 -11.78 0.24
CA LEU A 141 -4.83 -12.69 0.25
C LEU A 141 -5.62 -12.62 -1.07
N PHE A 142 -5.90 -11.41 -1.56
CA PHE A 142 -6.57 -11.19 -2.84
C PHE A 142 -5.81 -11.79 -4.03
N ILE A 143 -4.51 -11.51 -4.13
CA ILE A 143 -3.66 -12.01 -5.21
C ILE A 143 -3.61 -13.55 -5.19
N CYS A 144 -3.47 -14.14 -4.01
CA CYS A 144 -3.47 -15.59 -3.86
C CYS A 144 -4.81 -16.22 -4.28
N GLN A 145 -5.94 -15.60 -3.90
CA GLN A 145 -7.26 -16.14 -4.15
C GLN A 145 -7.70 -15.97 -5.61
N ASP A 146 -7.57 -14.76 -6.17
CA ASP A 146 -8.13 -14.42 -7.48
C ASP A 146 -7.16 -14.73 -8.63
N TYR A 147 -5.87 -14.49 -8.43
CA TYR A 147 -4.85 -14.69 -9.47
C TYR A 147 -4.08 -16.01 -9.30
N LYS A 148 -4.18 -16.70 -8.16
CA LYS A 148 -3.50 -17.97 -7.83
C LYS A 148 -1.98 -17.87 -7.97
N VAL A 149 -1.42 -16.70 -7.74
CA VAL A 149 0.03 -16.41 -7.75
C VAL A 149 0.46 -15.83 -6.42
N LYS A 150 1.77 -15.82 -6.16
CA LYS A 150 2.32 -15.27 -4.90
C LYS A 150 2.39 -13.75 -4.90
N ASP A 151 2.63 -13.13 -6.08
CA ASP A 151 2.75 -11.68 -6.25
C ASP A 151 2.56 -11.31 -7.73
N ILE A 152 2.30 -10.04 -8.04
CA ILE A 152 2.02 -9.53 -9.39
C ILE A 152 3.07 -8.47 -9.77
N PRO A 153 3.64 -8.54 -10.99
CA PRO A 153 4.52 -7.49 -11.51
C PRO A 153 3.80 -6.15 -11.66
N LEU A 154 4.48 -5.06 -11.31
CA LEU A 154 3.90 -3.70 -11.41
C LEU A 154 3.44 -3.35 -12.83
N VAL A 155 4.08 -3.91 -13.86
CA VAL A 155 3.72 -3.68 -15.27
C VAL A 155 2.39 -4.33 -15.69
N GLU A 156 1.89 -5.28 -14.90
CA GLU A 156 0.61 -5.97 -15.14
C GLU A 156 -0.56 -5.32 -14.40
N LEU A 157 -0.28 -4.29 -13.58
CA LEU A 157 -1.33 -3.55 -12.90
C LEU A 157 -2.09 -2.67 -13.88
N ASP A 158 -3.40 -2.77 -13.83
CA ASP A 158 -4.35 -1.96 -14.57
C ASP A 158 -5.49 -1.46 -13.65
N GLN A 159 -6.38 -0.64 -14.18
CA GLN A 159 -7.51 -0.15 -13.40
C GLN A 159 -8.42 -1.29 -12.92
N SER A 160 -8.60 -2.34 -13.75
CA SER A 160 -9.41 -3.52 -13.42
C SER A 160 -8.91 -4.25 -12.17
N PHE A 161 -7.59 -4.25 -11.93
CA PHE A 161 -7.02 -4.78 -10.68
C PHE A 161 -7.56 -4.05 -9.45
N ALA A 162 -7.59 -2.70 -9.47
CA ALA A 162 -8.10 -1.93 -8.35
C ALA A 162 -9.61 -2.11 -8.14
N GLU A 163 -10.39 -2.26 -9.21
CA GLU A 163 -11.82 -2.54 -9.17
C GLU A 163 -12.11 -3.92 -8.55
N LYS A 164 -11.39 -4.96 -8.99
CA LYS A 164 -11.51 -6.31 -8.44
C LYS A 164 -11.07 -6.36 -6.97
N PHE A 165 -10.00 -5.65 -6.62
CA PHE A 165 -9.56 -5.57 -5.24
C PHE A 165 -10.62 -4.90 -4.35
N ALA A 166 -11.24 -3.80 -4.79
CA ALA A 166 -12.33 -3.16 -4.07
C ALA A 166 -13.54 -4.11 -3.89
N ALA A 167 -13.92 -4.85 -4.94
CA ALA A 167 -14.97 -5.85 -4.87
C ALA A 167 -14.62 -6.99 -3.90
N TYR A 168 -13.37 -7.47 -3.89
CA TYR A 168 -12.88 -8.45 -2.93
C TYR A 168 -13.00 -7.94 -1.48
N LEU A 169 -12.55 -6.71 -1.21
CA LEU A 169 -12.65 -6.10 0.12
C LEU A 169 -14.12 -6.00 0.59
N LYS A 170 -15.04 -5.70 -0.32
CA LYS A 170 -16.48 -5.58 -0.02
C LYS A 170 -17.13 -6.94 0.21
N HIS A 171 -16.99 -7.87 -0.72
CA HIS A 171 -17.76 -9.11 -0.73
C HIS A 171 -17.11 -10.27 0.02
N VAL A 172 -15.77 -10.34 0.04
CA VAL A 172 -15.04 -11.43 0.71
C VAL A 172 -14.61 -11.02 2.11
N ARG A 173 -14.09 -9.78 2.26
CA ARG A 173 -13.64 -9.26 3.56
C ARG A 173 -14.76 -8.59 4.37
N GLY A 174 -15.89 -8.26 3.75
CA GLY A 174 -17.03 -7.62 4.43
C GLY A 174 -16.76 -6.22 4.97
N LEU A 175 -15.84 -5.47 4.35
CA LEU A 175 -15.45 -4.15 4.84
C LEU A 175 -16.45 -3.07 4.43
N ALA A 176 -16.62 -2.07 5.30
CA ALA A 176 -17.43 -0.88 4.98
C ALA A 176 -16.79 -0.04 3.87
N ASP A 177 -17.62 0.62 3.05
CA ASP A 177 -17.16 1.42 1.89
C ASP A 177 -16.15 2.51 2.28
N THR A 178 -16.32 3.13 3.45
CA THR A 178 -15.35 4.10 3.99
C THR A 178 -13.98 3.48 4.23
N THR A 179 -13.91 2.25 4.75
CA THR A 179 -12.66 1.51 4.96
C THR A 179 -12.03 1.13 3.62
N ILE A 180 -12.84 0.63 2.66
CA ILE A 180 -12.37 0.30 1.32
C ILE A 180 -11.76 1.54 0.64
N SER A 181 -12.42 2.70 0.75
CA SER A 181 -11.90 3.96 0.21
C SER A 181 -10.51 4.30 0.76
N VAL A 182 -10.27 4.06 2.06
CA VAL A 182 -8.96 4.28 2.70
C VAL A 182 -7.91 3.29 2.20
N GLU A 183 -8.27 2.02 2.03
CA GLU A 183 -7.39 0.97 1.47
C GLU A 183 -6.99 1.30 0.03
N ILE A 184 -7.95 1.64 -0.82
CA ILE A 184 -7.71 2.03 -2.21
C ILE A 184 -6.83 3.30 -2.30
N LYS A 185 -7.09 4.31 -1.47
CA LYS A 185 -6.24 5.51 -1.38
C LYS A 185 -4.81 5.16 -0.98
N SER A 186 -4.64 4.19 -0.08
CA SER A 186 -3.33 3.73 0.37
C SER A 186 -2.59 2.97 -0.74
N LEU A 187 -3.27 2.11 -1.49
CA LEU A 187 -2.73 1.43 -2.67
C LEU A 187 -2.29 2.44 -3.74
N LYS A 188 -3.17 3.39 -4.08
CA LYS A 188 -2.86 4.48 -5.03
C LYS A 188 -1.63 5.28 -4.60
N HIS A 189 -1.47 5.54 -3.30
CA HIS A 189 -0.33 6.28 -2.78
C HIS A 189 0.99 5.52 -3.00
N ILE A 190 1.03 4.21 -2.72
CA ILE A 190 2.23 3.37 -2.94
C ILE A 190 2.57 3.32 -4.43
N VAL A 191 1.59 3.05 -5.29
CA VAL A 191 1.79 2.95 -6.75
C VAL A 191 2.19 4.30 -7.35
N LYS A 192 1.59 5.41 -6.90
CA LYS A 192 2.00 6.77 -7.31
C LYS A 192 3.44 7.07 -6.94
N LYS A 193 3.88 6.65 -5.73
CA LYS A 193 5.29 6.80 -5.33
C LYS A 193 6.20 6.01 -6.26
N ALA A 194 5.88 4.74 -6.55
CA ALA A 194 6.67 3.91 -7.48
C ALA A 194 6.75 4.52 -8.89
N PHE A 195 5.68 5.13 -9.38
CA PHE A 195 5.68 5.87 -10.65
C PHE A 195 6.60 7.09 -10.59
N ASN A 196 6.51 7.90 -9.54
CA ASN A 196 7.37 9.09 -9.36
C ASN A 196 8.86 8.71 -9.20
N ASP A 197 9.15 7.56 -8.61
CA ASP A 197 10.50 7.02 -8.44
C ASP A 197 11.03 6.32 -9.73
N GLY A 198 10.28 6.40 -10.85
CA GLY A 198 10.68 5.82 -12.14
C GLY A 198 10.63 4.29 -12.23
N GLN A 199 9.97 3.62 -11.27
CA GLN A 199 9.84 2.15 -11.25
C GLN A 199 8.73 1.64 -12.17
N MET A 200 7.89 2.53 -12.69
CA MET A 200 6.79 2.28 -13.62
C MET A 200 6.76 3.34 -14.71
N GLU A 201 6.38 2.94 -15.93
CA GLU A 201 6.25 3.87 -17.07
C GLU A 201 4.96 4.71 -17.02
N LYS A 202 3.91 4.19 -16.38
CA LYS A 202 2.60 4.85 -16.21
C LYS A 202 1.98 4.48 -14.88
N ASN A 203 1.17 5.38 -14.32
CA ASN A 203 0.37 5.09 -13.13
C ASN A 203 -1.00 4.51 -13.54
N PRO A 204 -1.27 3.21 -13.34
CA PRO A 204 -2.51 2.58 -13.78
C PRO A 204 -3.75 3.07 -13.01
N PHE A 205 -3.56 3.63 -11.80
CA PHE A 205 -4.65 4.05 -10.92
C PHE A 205 -4.85 5.57 -10.89
N ALA A 206 -4.26 6.33 -11.82
CA ALA A 206 -4.31 7.79 -11.81
C ALA A 206 -5.76 8.31 -11.77
N TYR A 207 -6.63 7.75 -12.60
CA TYR A 207 -8.03 8.16 -12.75
C TYR A 207 -9.04 7.28 -12.02
N TYR A 208 -8.59 6.27 -11.28
CA TYR A 208 -9.48 5.41 -10.51
C TYR A 208 -9.85 6.06 -9.18
N TYR A 209 -11.14 6.12 -8.88
CA TYR A 209 -11.67 6.64 -7.62
C TYR A 209 -12.71 5.66 -7.08
N TYR A 210 -12.56 5.29 -5.82
CA TYR A 210 -13.58 4.55 -5.08
C TYR A 210 -14.41 5.55 -4.27
N PHE A 211 -15.68 5.68 -4.62
CA PHE A 211 -16.62 6.55 -3.91
C PHE A 211 -17.25 5.75 -2.78
N ALA A 212 -17.10 6.25 -1.57
CA ALA A 212 -17.81 5.73 -0.40
C ALA A 212 -18.93 6.71 -0.05
N ASP A 213 -20.10 6.20 0.19
CA ASP A 213 -21.17 7.01 0.73
C ASP A 213 -20.75 7.59 2.07
N GLN A 214 -20.97 8.88 2.25
CA GLN A 214 -20.70 9.53 3.54
C GLN A 214 -21.83 9.11 4.48
N PRO A 215 -21.50 8.52 5.65
CA PRO A 215 -22.53 8.26 6.65
C PRO A 215 -23.15 9.58 7.10
N GLU A 216 -24.43 9.57 7.37
CA GLU A 216 -25.10 10.70 8.02
C GLU A 216 -24.37 10.99 9.35
N ILE A 217 -24.03 12.26 9.55
CA ILE A 217 -23.38 12.69 10.78
C ILE A 217 -24.45 12.91 11.83
N GLU A 218 -24.54 11.99 12.77
CA GLU A 218 -25.37 12.17 13.97
C GLU A 218 -24.66 13.13 14.94
N TYR A 219 -25.43 14.05 15.50
CA TYR A 219 -24.96 14.99 16.53
C TYR A 219 -26.00 15.09 17.67
N LEU A 220 -25.52 15.41 18.87
CA LEU A 220 -26.40 15.62 19.99
C LEU A 220 -27.03 17.02 19.91
N THR A 221 -28.33 17.06 20.17
CA THR A 221 -29.06 18.33 20.32
C THR A 221 -28.72 19.03 21.65
N GLU A 222 -29.04 20.32 21.75
CA GLU A 222 -28.83 21.05 23.01
C GLU A 222 -29.59 20.42 24.18
N GLU A 223 -30.78 19.87 23.95
CA GLU A 223 -31.56 19.18 24.97
C GLU A 223 -30.87 17.91 25.49
N GLU A 224 -30.26 17.13 24.57
CA GLU A 224 -29.51 15.92 24.90
C GLU A 224 -28.21 16.26 25.67
N ILE A 225 -27.50 17.31 25.25
CA ILE A 225 -26.33 17.82 25.99
C ILE A 225 -26.73 18.28 27.38
N ASN A 226 -27.84 19.01 27.54
CA ASN A 226 -28.35 19.45 28.83
C ASN A 226 -28.74 18.24 29.72
N LYS A 227 -29.35 17.19 29.18
CA LYS A 227 -29.61 15.93 29.89
C LYS A 227 -28.31 15.28 30.40
N LEU A 228 -27.24 15.31 29.61
CA LEU A 228 -25.93 14.81 30.03
C LEU A 228 -25.31 15.68 31.14
N ILE A 229 -25.47 17.00 31.11
CA ILE A 229 -24.96 17.91 32.14
C ILE A 229 -25.65 17.67 33.49
N ILE A 230 -26.98 17.56 33.46
CA ILE A 230 -27.81 17.47 34.69
C ILE A 230 -27.87 16.03 35.19
N GLY A 231 -27.73 15.06 34.32
CA GLY A 231 -27.92 13.65 34.60
C GLY A 231 -26.96 13.11 35.68
N LYS A 232 -27.52 12.39 36.66
CA LYS A 232 -26.73 11.73 37.71
C LYS A 232 -26.23 10.38 37.20
N VAL A 233 -24.91 10.16 37.25
CA VAL A 233 -24.27 8.91 36.87
C VAL A 233 -23.79 8.20 38.13
N LYS A 234 -24.21 6.93 38.31
CA LYS A 234 -23.87 6.18 39.50
C LYS A 234 -22.42 5.65 39.54
N GLN A 235 -21.89 5.33 38.37
CA GLN A 235 -20.54 4.76 38.24
C GLN A 235 -19.50 5.84 37.97
N GLN A 236 -18.46 5.92 38.77
CA GLN A 236 -17.39 6.90 38.65
C GLN A 236 -16.69 6.87 37.27
N ARG A 237 -16.57 5.70 36.64
CA ARG A 237 -15.99 5.56 35.31
C ARG A 237 -16.86 6.23 34.25
N GLN A 238 -18.16 6.02 34.32
CA GLN A 238 -19.11 6.63 33.36
C GLN A 238 -19.18 8.16 33.57
N ASP A 239 -19.16 8.62 34.84
CA ASP A 239 -19.13 10.03 35.18
C ASP A 239 -17.92 10.75 34.56
N ARG A 240 -16.72 10.14 34.65
CA ARG A 240 -15.52 10.64 33.98
C ARG A 240 -15.66 10.68 32.46
N THR A 241 -16.15 9.59 31.87
CA THR A 241 -16.32 9.54 30.40
C THR A 241 -17.28 10.63 29.93
N ARG A 242 -18.39 10.84 30.64
CA ARG A 242 -19.33 11.93 30.38
C ARG A 242 -18.65 13.30 30.48
N ASP A 243 -17.93 13.55 31.56
CA ASP A 243 -17.26 14.85 31.76
C ASP A 243 -16.18 15.11 30.70
N MET A 244 -15.42 14.10 30.32
CA MET A 244 -14.44 14.21 29.21
C MET A 244 -15.13 14.51 27.88
N PHE A 245 -16.25 13.84 27.59
CA PHE A 245 -17.05 14.07 26.39
C PHE A 245 -17.59 15.51 26.37
N LEU A 246 -18.25 15.95 27.44
CA LEU A 246 -18.75 17.33 27.58
C LEU A 246 -17.63 18.35 27.47
N PHE A 247 -16.49 18.10 28.08
CA PHE A 247 -15.33 18.98 27.96
C PHE A 247 -14.88 19.11 26.51
N CYS A 248 -14.83 18.02 25.74
CA CYS A 248 -14.55 18.05 24.31
C CYS A 248 -15.61 18.84 23.52
N CYS A 249 -16.88 18.68 23.82
CA CYS A 249 -17.96 19.43 23.18
C CYS A 249 -17.81 20.94 23.37
N PHE A 250 -17.47 21.39 24.60
CA PHE A 250 -17.37 22.82 24.92
C PHE A 250 -15.99 23.44 24.64
N THR A 251 -15.00 22.65 24.25
CA THR A 251 -13.65 23.16 23.92
C THR A 251 -13.23 22.88 22.47
N GLY A 252 -13.91 21.98 21.77
CA GLY A 252 -13.51 21.54 20.43
C GLY A 252 -12.20 20.73 20.41
N LEU A 253 -11.75 20.22 21.57
CA LEU A 253 -10.57 19.38 21.65
C LEU A 253 -10.86 17.97 21.14
N SER A 254 -9.91 17.41 20.43
CA SER A 254 -9.94 15.98 20.14
C SER A 254 -9.60 15.17 21.39
N TYR A 255 -10.04 13.93 21.46
CA TYR A 255 -9.66 13.02 22.55
C TYR A 255 -8.14 12.94 22.77
N ALA A 256 -7.38 12.90 21.66
CA ALA A 256 -5.92 12.86 21.74
C ALA A 256 -5.31 14.13 22.35
N ASP A 257 -5.87 15.31 22.04
CA ASP A 257 -5.43 16.57 22.63
C ASP A 257 -5.85 16.66 24.11
N LEU A 258 -7.08 16.21 24.45
CA LEU A 258 -7.55 16.12 25.82
C LEU A 258 -6.68 15.20 26.67
N ALA A 259 -6.32 14.01 26.15
CA ALA A 259 -5.52 13.02 26.87
C ALA A 259 -4.12 13.51 27.26
N LYS A 260 -3.55 14.43 26.50
CA LYS A 260 -2.25 15.03 26.80
C LYS A 260 -2.35 16.34 27.59
N LEU A 261 -3.53 16.95 27.68
CA LEU A 261 -3.72 18.26 28.30
C LEU A 261 -3.15 18.27 29.74
N SER A 262 -2.30 19.23 30.02
CA SER A 262 -1.67 19.44 31.31
C SER A 262 -2.11 20.78 31.94
N TYR A 263 -1.92 20.94 33.25
CA TYR A 263 -2.24 22.19 33.93
C TYR A 263 -1.34 23.35 33.49
N GLU A 264 -0.16 23.11 32.97
CA GLU A 264 0.75 24.12 32.43
C GLU A 264 0.21 24.80 31.16
N GLU A 265 -0.67 24.09 30.43
CA GLU A 265 -1.31 24.61 29.21
C GLU A 265 -2.54 25.49 29.52
N LEU A 266 -2.93 25.58 30.82
CA LEU A 266 -4.02 26.44 31.28
C LEU A 266 -3.48 27.80 31.71
N LYS A 267 -4.01 28.87 31.14
CA LYS A 267 -3.63 30.24 31.46
C LYS A 267 -4.84 31.02 31.92
N GLN A 268 -4.68 31.81 33.00
CA GLN A 268 -5.68 32.74 33.44
C GLN A 268 -5.29 34.17 33.04
N THR A 269 -6.21 34.86 32.39
CA THR A 269 -6.01 36.30 32.04
C THR A 269 -6.31 37.21 33.26
N PRO A 270 -5.81 38.47 33.29
CA PRO A 270 -6.05 39.39 34.40
C PRO A 270 -7.53 39.64 34.72
N ASN A 271 -8.41 39.50 33.74
CA ASN A 271 -9.86 39.59 33.90
C ASN A 271 -10.53 38.31 34.38
N GLY A 272 -9.75 37.31 34.83
CA GLY A 272 -10.25 36.07 35.41
C GLY A 272 -10.69 34.98 34.40
N ALA A 273 -10.60 35.22 33.10
CA ALA A 273 -10.97 34.26 32.08
C ALA A 273 -9.87 33.17 31.93
N TRP A 274 -10.30 31.91 31.83
CA TRP A 274 -9.40 30.79 31.61
C TRP A 274 -9.29 30.43 30.12
N TRP A 275 -8.09 30.07 29.71
CA TRP A 275 -7.75 29.70 28.35
C TRP A 275 -6.87 28.46 28.32
N ILE A 276 -7.08 27.61 27.33
CA ILE A 276 -6.16 26.51 26.97
C ILE A 276 -5.27 27.06 25.86
N SER A 277 -3.95 26.94 26.02
CA SER A 277 -2.97 27.26 24.98
C SER A 277 -2.06 26.04 24.77
N SER A 278 -2.22 25.33 23.67
CA SER A 278 -1.54 24.09 23.41
C SER A 278 -1.25 23.89 21.91
N ILE A 279 -0.66 22.77 21.54
CA ILE A 279 -0.32 22.39 20.17
C ILE A 279 -1.10 21.12 19.82
N ARG A 280 -1.85 21.13 18.73
CA ARG A 280 -2.58 19.94 18.24
C ARG A 280 -1.64 18.76 18.04
N GLN A 281 -1.98 17.61 18.59
CA GLN A 281 -1.12 16.43 18.49
C GLN A 281 -0.98 15.92 17.05
N LYS A 282 -2.07 15.97 16.28
CA LYS A 282 -2.11 15.44 14.91
C LYS A 282 -1.42 16.34 13.90
N THR A 283 -1.65 17.66 13.98
CA THR A 283 -1.21 18.64 12.95
C THR A 283 -0.03 19.48 13.37
N LYS A 284 0.34 19.44 14.67
CA LYS A 284 1.38 20.28 15.27
C LYS A 284 1.11 21.80 15.17
N VAL A 285 -0.15 22.17 14.92
CA VAL A 285 -0.59 23.56 14.85
C VAL A 285 -0.93 24.07 16.25
N PRO A 286 -0.41 25.23 16.70
CA PRO A 286 -0.79 25.84 17.98
C PRO A 286 -2.26 26.27 17.93
N PHE A 287 -2.93 26.17 19.06
CA PHE A 287 -4.31 26.64 19.23
C PHE A 287 -4.53 27.26 20.60
N THR A 288 -5.51 28.12 20.68
CA THR A 288 -5.94 28.75 21.92
C THR A 288 -7.47 28.73 22.00
N VAL A 289 -8.01 28.23 23.12
CA VAL A 289 -9.46 28.09 23.36
C VAL A 289 -9.83 28.67 24.69
N LYS A 290 -10.85 29.58 24.68
CA LYS A 290 -11.44 30.12 25.91
C LYS A 290 -12.31 29.04 26.58
N LEU A 291 -12.14 28.85 27.88
CA LEU A 291 -12.98 27.95 28.65
C LEU A 291 -14.34 28.55 28.94
N LEU A 292 -15.38 27.90 28.45
CA LEU A 292 -16.77 28.25 28.78
C LEU A 292 -17.11 27.77 30.22
N PRO A 293 -18.15 28.31 30.85
CA PRO A 293 -18.51 27.99 32.26
C PRO A 293 -18.62 26.50 32.54
N VAL A 294 -19.24 25.73 31.65
CA VAL A 294 -19.38 24.28 31.80
C VAL A 294 -18.00 23.57 31.76
N ALA A 295 -17.15 23.93 30.81
CA ALA A 295 -15.81 23.35 30.73
C ALA A 295 -14.95 23.73 31.96
N LYS A 296 -15.10 24.96 32.45
CA LYS A 296 -14.44 25.42 33.68
C LYS A 296 -14.91 24.63 34.92
N ALA A 297 -16.20 24.41 35.09
CA ALA A 297 -16.74 23.61 36.19
C ALA A 297 -16.22 22.15 36.17
N ILE A 298 -16.16 21.56 34.98
CA ILE A 298 -15.55 20.20 34.81
C ILE A 298 -14.07 20.25 35.19
N LEU A 299 -13.31 21.26 34.74
CA LEU A 299 -11.90 21.41 35.08
C LEU A 299 -11.69 21.51 36.60
N GLU A 300 -12.51 22.33 37.28
CA GLU A 300 -12.44 22.47 38.74
C GLU A 300 -12.76 21.18 39.50
N LYS A 301 -13.70 20.39 39.00
CA LYS A 301 -14.03 19.05 39.58
C LYS A 301 -12.81 18.13 39.59
N TYR A 302 -11.91 18.23 38.62
CA TYR A 302 -10.70 17.41 38.49
C TYR A 302 -9.45 18.11 39.02
N ARG A 303 -9.55 19.34 39.52
CA ARG A 303 -8.45 20.06 40.17
C ARG A 303 -8.15 19.49 41.52
N ILE A 304 -7.36 18.43 41.58
CA ILE A 304 -6.98 17.74 42.80
C ILE A 304 -5.66 18.34 43.32
N PRO A 305 -5.51 18.58 44.63
CA PRO A 305 -4.23 18.95 45.25
C PRO A 305 -3.11 17.97 44.87
N ALA A 306 -1.94 18.49 44.56
CA ALA A 306 -0.80 17.73 44.00
C ALA A 306 -0.46 16.42 44.76
N ASN A 307 -0.61 16.41 46.10
CA ASN A 307 -0.33 15.22 46.94
C ASN A 307 -1.39 14.11 46.83
N ARG A 308 -2.61 14.37 46.39
CA ARG A 308 -3.64 13.36 46.10
C ARG A 308 -3.59 12.85 44.67
N PHE A 309 -3.07 13.66 43.77
CA PHE A 309 -3.00 13.36 42.33
C PHE A 309 -2.19 12.07 42.06
N ASN A 310 -1.03 11.95 42.70
CA ASN A 310 -0.16 10.77 42.58
C ASN A 310 -0.76 9.47 43.10
N ARG A 311 -1.72 9.52 44.04
CA ARG A 311 -2.38 8.34 44.58
C ARG A 311 -3.58 7.88 43.76
N LEU A 312 -4.32 8.80 43.18
CA LEU A 312 -5.54 8.49 42.43
C LEU A 312 -5.28 8.15 40.94
N PHE A 313 -4.20 8.68 40.38
CA PHE A 313 -3.87 8.52 38.96
C PHE A 313 -2.35 8.41 38.75
N PRO A 314 -1.73 7.33 39.23
CA PRO A 314 -0.27 7.18 39.15
C PRO A 314 0.30 7.16 37.73
N GLU A 315 -0.52 6.81 36.74
CA GLU A 315 -0.10 6.67 35.34
C GLU A 315 -0.09 7.99 34.54
N ASN A 316 -0.71 9.05 35.09
CA ASN A 316 -0.83 10.35 34.38
C ASN A 316 -0.55 11.56 35.29
N PRO A 317 0.62 11.65 35.94
CA PRO A 317 0.97 12.80 36.76
C PRO A 317 1.00 14.09 35.92
N GLY A 318 0.40 15.16 36.43
CA GLY A 318 0.34 16.46 35.75
C GLY A 318 -0.73 16.60 34.66
N LYS A 319 -1.50 15.56 34.35
CA LYS A 319 -2.60 15.64 33.39
C LYS A 319 -3.92 16.08 34.05
N VAL A 320 -4.72 16.81 33.27
CA VAL A 320 -6.03 17.32 33.73
C VAL A 320 -7.03 16.18 33.93
N PHE A 321 -7.04 15.23 32.99
CA PHE A 321 -7.93 14.10 33.04
C PHE A 321 -7.17 12.78 33.15
N PRO A 322 -7.65 11.86 34.00
CA PRO A 322 -7.11 10.52 34.10
C PRO A 322 -7.59 9.68 32.91
N VAL A 323 -6.83 9.67 31.86
CA VAL A 323 -7.12 8.87 30.66
C VAL A 323 -6.62 7.45 30.92
N ALA A 324 -7.52 6.47 30.90
CA ALA A 324 -7.14 5.07 30.88
C ALA A 324 -6.28 4.78 29.63
N SER A 325 -5.20 4.01 29.79
CA SER A 325 -4.44 3.55 28.63
C SER A 325 -5.37 2.78 27.69
N LEU A 326 -5.27 3.04 26.38
CA LEU A 326 -6.02 2.30 25.35
C LEU A 326 -5.52 0.84 25.22
N LYS A 327 -4.62 0.38 26.09
CA LYS A 327 -4.19 -1.01 26.14
C LYS A 327 -5.26 -1.82 26.82
N SER A 328 -5.85 -2.78 26.10
CA SER A 328 -6.66 -3.81 26.73
C SER A 328 -5.79 -4.68 27.64
N SER A 329 -6.39 -5.34 28.61
CA SER A 329 -5.73 -6.20 29.60
C SER A 329 -4.95 -7.38 28.96
N ASP A 330 -5.16 -7.65 27.70
CA ASP A 330 -4.49 -8.67 26.88
C ASP A 330 -3.37 -8.13 25.97
N GLY A 331 -3.05 -6.84 26.07
CA GLY A 331 -1.96 -6.23 25.28
C GLY A 331 -2.30 -5.94 23.82
N SER A 332 -3.50 -6.27 23.37
CA SER A 332 -3.95 -5.89 22.01
C SER A 332 -4.49 -4.46 22.01
N LEU A 333 -4.09 -3.69 21.01
CA LEU A 333 -4.70 -2.40 20.69
C LEU A 333 -6.08 -2.68 20.05
N LYS A 334 -7.15 -2.32 20.71
CA LYS A 334 -8.47 -2.23 20.11
C LYS A 334 -8.67 -0.85 19.49
#